data_68b8650b7a23a3ec6ee739ffffcd4d36
#
_entry.id   68b8650b7a23a3ec6ee739ffffcd4d36
#
_cell.length_a   1.000
_cell.length_b   1.000
_cell.length_c   1.000
_cell.angle_alpha   90.00
_cell.angle_beta   90.00
_cell.angle_gamma   90.00
#
_symmetry.space_group_name_H-M   'P 1'
#
loop_
_entity.id
_entity.type
_entity.pdbx_description
1 polymer ?
#
loop_
_entity_poly.entity_id
_entity_poly.type
_entity_poly.pdbx_seq_one_letter_code
_entity_poly.pdbx_strand_id
1 'polypeptide(L)'
;EDGCATITKFTAYLIAEGINFINRLDNKSSRYNLISGGGRKNDYLINCIKENLSKELILEKIDSYGFDGDYIESQAFGYLAIRSYLNLPISFPNTTKCKKPTLGGEVNKNF
;
A
#
# COMPACT_ATOMS: atom_id res chain seq x y z
N GLU A 1 27.32 3.67 6.57
CA GLU A 1 26.13 4.37 7.14
C GLU A 1 25.52 5.34 6.13
N ASP A 2 26.30 6.17 5.45
CA ASP A 2 25.79 7.19 4.51
C ASP A 2 25.04 6.60 3.30
N GLY A 3 25.47 5.44 2.80
CA GLY A 3 24.80 4.76 1.69
C GLY A 3 23.37 4.32 2.01
N CYS A 4 23.14 3.73 3.18
CA CYS A 4 21.82 3.30 3.63
C CYS A 4 20.88 4.49 3.84
N ALA A 5 21.38 5.56 4.45
CA ALA A 5 20.62 6.79 4.65
C ALA A 5 20.22 7.43 3.31
N THR A 6 21.13 7.46 2.34
CA THR A 6 20.87 7.98 0.99
C THR A 6 19.79 7.18 0.27
N ILE A 7 19.89 5.85 0.29
CA ILE A 7 18.89 4.97 -0.34
C ILE A 7 17.52 5.13 0.35
N THR A 8 17.49 5.22 1.68
CA THR A 8 16.26 5.44 2.43
C THR A 8 15.60 6.77 2.07
N LYS A 9 16.38 7.86 1.99
CA LYS A 9 15.88 9.18 1.54
C LYS A 9 15.35 9.14 0.11
N PHE A 10 16.07 8.49 -0.79
CA PHE A 10 15.64 8.34 -2.18
C PHE A 10 14.32 7.56 -2.28
N THR A 11 14.20 6.45 -1.53
CA THR A 11 12.96 5.66 -1.43
C THR A 11 11.81 6.52 -0.90
N ALA A 12 12.06 7.28 0.18
CA ALA A 12 11.06 8.18 0.76
C ALA A 12 10.59 9.23 -0.25
N TYR A 13 11.52 9.84 -0.98
CA TYR A 13 11.22 10.81 -2.02
C TYR A 13 10.32 10.22 -3.12
N LEU A 14 10.65 9.03 -3.64
CA LEU A 14 9.84 8.38 -4.67
C LEU A 14 8.42 8.05 -4.19
N ILE A 15 8.28 7.58 -2.93
CA ILE A 15 6.98 7.32 -2.34
C ILE A 15 6.16 8.62 -2.21
N ALA A 16 6.77 9.67 -1.68
CA ALA A 16 6.10 10.95 -1.51
C ALA A 16 5.68 11.57 -2.86
N GLU A 17 6.56 11.51 -3.88
CA GLU A 17 6.22 11.99 -5.23
C GLU A 17 5.07 11.20 -5.85
N GLY A 18 5.03 9.87 -5.66
CA GLY A 18 3.91 9.05 -6.11
C GLY A 18 2.58 9.48 -5.47
N ILE A 19 2.57 9.71 -4.15
CA ILE A 19 1.40 10.17 -3.41
C ILE A 19 0.98 11.58 -3.87
N ASN A 20 1.92 12.51 -3.96
CA ASN A 20 1.68 13.87 -4.43
C ASN A 20 1.12 13.88 -5.87
N PHE A 21 1.64 13.01 -6.74
CA PHE A 21 1.20 12.88 -8.12
C PHE A 21 -0.25 12.40 -8.20
N ILE A 22 -0.60 11.34 -7.46
CA ILE A 22 -1.98 10.81 -7.41
C ILE A 22 -2.95 11.87 -6.90
N ASN A 23 -2.56 12.59 -5.83
CA ASN A 23 -3.41 13.65 -5.27
C ASN A 23 -3.64 14.81 -6.25
N ARG A 24 -2.65 15.14 -7.07
CA ARG A 24 -2.81 16.16 -8.13
C ARG A 24 -3.73 15.72 -9.27
N LEU A 25 -3.77 14.42 -9.58
CA LEU A 25 -4.63 13.88 -10.64
C LEU A 25 -6.10 13.77 -10.23
N ASP A 26 -6.36 13.53 -8.94
CA ASP A 26 -7.70 13.32 -8.42
C ASP A 26 -8.00 14.31 -7.29
N ASN A 27 -8.64 15.43 -7.65
CA ASN A 27 -9.08 16.46 -6.69
C ASN A 27 -10.08 15.93 -5.63
N LYS A 28 -10.56 14.69 -5.76
CA LYS A 28 -11.45 14.00 -4.82
C LYS A 28 -10.69 12.99 -3.96
N SER A 29 -9.38 12.82 -4.16
CA SER A 29 -8.59 11.88 -3.38
C SER A 29 -8.56 12.28 -1.90
N SER A 30 -8.53 11.28 -1.04
CA SER A 30 -8.42 11.50 0.40
C SER A 30 -7.08 12.18 0.72
N ARG A 31 -7.12 13.20 1.58
CA ARG A 31 -5.90 13.79 2.14
C ARG A 31 -5.17 12.83 3.08
N TYR A 32 -5.86 11.78 3.55
CA TYR A 32 -5.31 10.80 4.47
C TYR A 32 -4.71 9.64 3.69
N ASN A 33 -3.45 9.35 3.98
CA ASN A 33 -2.72 8.21 3.47
C ASN A 33 -2.33 7.33 4.66
N LEU A 34 -2.68 6.05 4.61
CA LEU A 34 -2.36 5.10 5.68
C LEU A 34 -1.20 4.21 5.24
N ILE A 35 -0.23 4.04 6.12
CA ILE A 35 0.90 3.15 5.90
C ILE A 35 0.79 1.89 6.77
N SER A 36 0.99 0.72 6.15
CA SER A 36 1.05 -0.59 6.79
C SER A 36 2.32 -1.34 6.38
N GLY A 37 2.51 -2.54 6.90
CA GLY A 37 3.67 -3.37 6.63
C GLY A 37 4.92 -2.97 7.40
N GLY A 38 6.02 -3.72 7.23
CA GLY A 38 7.25 -3.59 8.03
C GLY A 38 7.92 -2.21 7.91
N GLY A 39 7.83 -1.56 6.75
CA GLY A 39 8.43 -0.24 6.51
C GLY A 39 7.91 0.87 7.44
N ARG A 40 6.68 0.74 7.96
CA ARG A 40 6.10 1.70 8.90
C ARG A 40 6.83 1.79 10.24
N LYS A 41 7.65 0.77 10.57
CA LYS A 41 8.47 0.71 11.78
C LYS A 41 9.78 1.47 11.65
N ASN A 42 10.16 1.88 10.44
CA ASN A 42 11.33 2.71 10.19
C ASN A 42 10.95 4.18 10.31
N ASP A 43 11.09 4.74 11.48
CA ASP A 43 10.71 6.15 11.74
C ASP A 43 11.51 7.14 10.90
N TYR A 44 12.75 6.83 10.55
CA TYR A 44 13.53 7.67 9.64
C TYR A 44 12.91 7.72 8.24
N LEU A 45 12.52 6.56 7.69
CA LEU A 45 11.81 6.49 6.41
C LEU A 45 10.50 7.29 6.46
N ILE A 46 9.70 7.09 7.51
CA ILE A 46 8.41 7.79 7.67
C ILE A 46 8.59 9.30 7.75
N ASN A 47 9.57 9.77 8.50
CA ASN A 47 9.85 11.20 8.62
C ASN A 47 10.31 11.78 7.28
N CYS A 48 11.21 11.10 6.55
CA CYS A 48 11.62 11.53 5.22
C CYS A 48 10.45 11.56 4.21
N ILE A 49 9.49 10.63 4.28
CA ILE A 49 8.29 10.69 3.43
C ILE A 49 7.48 11.94 3.79
N LYS A 50 7.19 12.17 5.08
CA LYS A 50 6.41 13.32 5.55
C LYS A 50 7.02 14.66 5.15
N GLU A 51 8.35 14.78 5.19
CA GLU A 51 9.07 15.99 4.79
C GLU A 51 8.91 16.32 3.29
N ASN A 52 8.66 15.31 2.45
CA ASN A 52 8.50 15.45 1.01
C ASN A 52 7.03 15.45 0.55
N LEU A 53 6.07 15.23 1.45
CA LEU A 53 4.65 15.32 1.13
C LEU A 53 4.19 16.78 1.02
N SER A 54 3.21 17.01 0.13
CA SER A 54 2.48 18.28 0.10
C SER A 54 1.80 18.55 1.44
N LYS A 55 1.78 19.83 1.87
CA LYS A 55 1.33 20.23 3.21
C LYS A 55 -0.10 19.84 3.57
N GLU A 56 -0.95 19.67 2.55
CA GLU A 56 -2.35 19.25 2.70
C GLU A 56 -2.53 17.76 2.92
N LEU A 57 -1.47 16.95 2.72
CA LEU A 57 -1.50 15.50 2.83
C LEU A 57 -1.04 15.02 4.20
N ILE A 58 -1.74 14.04 4.71
CA ILE A 58 -1.49 13.43 6.01
C ILE A 58 -1.06 11.99 5.80
N LEU A 59 0.05 11.59 6.42
CA LEU A 59 0.52 10.21 6.45
C LEU A 59 0.45 9.69 7.89
N GLU A 60 -0.32 8.63 8.11
CA GLU A 60 -0.49 8.01 9.42
C GLU A 60 -0.26 6.50 9.36
N LYS A 61 0.18 5.94 10.48
CA LYS A 61 0.28 4.48 10.63
C LYS A 61 -1.13 3.91 10.82
N ILE A 62 -1.44 2.82 10.14
CA ILE A 62 -2.76 2.17 10.23
C ILE A 62 -3.07 1.70 11.66
N ASP A 63 -2.02 1.47 12.45
CA ASP A 63 -2.12 1.11 13.87
C ASP A 63 -2.88 2.15 14.69
N SER A 64 -2.83 3.43 14.30
CA SER A 64 -3.58 4.53 14.95
C SER A 64 -5.11 4.39 14.81
N TYR A 65 -5.56 3.54 13.89
CA TYR A 65 -6.97 3.26 13.63
C TYR A 65 -7.43 1.91 14.21
N GLY A 66 -6.61 1.30 15.07
CA GLY A 66 -6.94 0.04 15.74
C GLY A 66 -6.70 -1.21 14.88
N PHE A 67 -6.00 -1.09 13.75
CA PHE A 67 -5.59 -2.23 12.94
C PHE A 67 -4.11 -2.55 13.20
N ASP A 68 -3.78 -3.82 13.28
CA ASP A 68 -2.39 -4.25 13.34
C ASP A 68 -1.76 -4.24 11.95
N GLY A 69 -0.86 -3.28 11.70
CA GLY A 69 -0.21 -3.09 10.42
C GLY A 69 0.67 -4.26 9.96
N ASP A 70 1.04 -5.19 10.85
CA ASP A 70 1.78 -6.39 10.49
C ASP A 70 0.89 -7.45 9.82
N TYR A 71 -0.41 -7.42 10.08
CA TYR A 71 -1.37 -8.41 9.54
C TYR A 71 -2.20 -7.92 8.36
N ILE A 72 -2.06 -6.68 7.94
CA ILE A 72 -2.85 -6.13 6.82
C ILE A 72 -2.64 -6.94 5.54
N GLU A 73 -1.39 -7.29 5.23
CA GLU A 73 -1.08 -8.10 4.04
C GLU A 73 -1.66 -9.50 4.16
N SER A 74 -1.53 -10.15 5.31
CA SER A 74 -2.10 -11.48 5.56
C SER A 74 -3.62 -11.48 5.44
N GLN A 75 -4.30 -10.44 5.93
CA GLN A 75 -5.75 -10.28 5.79
C GLN A 75 -6.15 -10.08 4.33
N ALA A 76 -5.38 -9.29 3.57
CA ALA A 76 -5.61 -9.09 2.14
C ALA A 76 -5.49 -10.42 1.37
N PHE A 77 -4.45 -11.20 1.63
CA PHE A 77 -4.29 -12.53 1.03
C PHE A 77 -5.39 -13.50 1.44
N GLY A 78 -5.80 -13.49 2.71
CA GLY A 78 -6.94 -14.28 3.19
C GLY A 78 -8.22 -13.93 2.43
N TYR A 79 -8.50 -12.65 2.22
CA TYR A 79 -9.64 -12.20 1.43
C TYR A 79 -9.55 -12.67 -0.03
N LEU A 80 -8.38 -12.56 -0.66
CA LEU A 80 -8.17 -13.01 -2.03
C LEU A 80 -8.32 -14.54 -2.15
N ALA A 81 -7.86 -15.31 -1.16
CA ALA A 81 -8.03 -16.75 -1.12
C ALA A 81 -9.52 -17.15 -1.05
N ILE A 82 -10.32 -16.47 -0.22
CA ILE A 82 -11.77 -16.68 -0.16
C ILE A 82 -12.42 -16.37 -1.52
N ARG A 83 -12.05 -15.26 -2.16
CA ARG A 83 -12.57 -14.93 -3.50
C ARG A 83 -12.22 -16.00 -4.52
N SER A 84 -10.98 -16.48 -4.53
CA SER A 84 -10.54 -17.58 -5.42
C SER A 84 -11.33 -18.86 -5.16
N TYR A 85 -11.55 -19.22 -3.90
CA TYR A 85 -12.36 -20.39 -3.53
C TYR A 85 -13.81 -20.29 -4.02
N LEU A 86 -14.38 -19.08 -3.98
CA LEU A 86 -15.74 -18.80 -4.45
C LEU A 86 -15.81 -18.53 -5.97
N ASN A 87 -14.73 -18.73 -6.72
CA ASN A 87 -14.65 -18.41 -8.14
C ASN A 87 -15.01 -16.94 -8.47
N LEU A 88 -14.67 -16.03 -7.58
CA LEU A 88 -14.83 -14.59 -7.77
C LEU A 88 -13.53 -13.96 -8.30
N PRO A 89 -13.62 -12.95 -9.18
CA PRO A 89 -12.42 -12.25 -9.67
C PRO A 89 -11.60 -11.63 -8.53
N ILE A 90 -10.27 -11.75 -8.61
CA ILE A 90 -9.31 -11.15 -7.68
C ILE A 90 -8.52 -9.99 -8.30
N SER A 91 -8.67 -9.78 -9.60
CA SER A 91 -7.96 -8.74 -10.35
C SER A 91 -8.94 -8.02 -11.28
N PHE A 92 -8.82 -6.70 -11.37
CA PHE A 92 -9.73 -5.84 -12.11
C PHE A 92 -8.97 -4.83 -12.99
N PRO A 93 -9.57 -4.38 -14.13
CA PRO A 93 -8.92 -3.42 -15.04
C PRO A 93 -8.44 -2.14 -14.36
N ASN A 94 -9.21 -1.62 -13.41
CA ASN A 94 -8.88 -0.37 -12.72
C ASN A 94 -7.77 -0.51 -11.68
N THR A 95 -7.45 -1.73 -11.24
CA THR A 95 -6.42 -1.97 -10.21
C THR A 95 -5.13 -2.51 -10.80
N THR A 96 -5.20 -3.54 -11.64
CA THR A 96 -4.02 -4.26 -12.15
C THR A 96 -3.85 -4.12 -13.67
N LYS A 97 -4.68 -3.31 -14.34
CA LYS A 97 -4.67 -3.12 -15.80
C LYS A 97 -4.91 -4.41 -16.61
N CYS A 98 -5.49 -5.44 -16.00
CA CYS A 98 -5.93 -6.62 -16.74
C CYS A 98 -7.06 -6.26 -17.71
N LYS A 99 -7.19 -7.02 -18.82
CA LYS A 99 -8.19 -6.71 -19.87
C LYS A 99 -9.63 -6.83 -19.40
N LYS A 100 -9.90 -7.71 -18.45
CA LYS A 100 -11.23 -7.98 -17.86
C LYS A 100 -11.06 -8.48 -16.43
N PRO A 101 -12.11 -8.49 -15.58
CA PRO A 101 -12.06 -9.12 -14.27
C PRO A 101 -11.56 -10.57 -14.40
N THR A 102 -10.51 -10.89 -13.66
CA THR A 102 -9.75 -12.13 -13.84
C THR A 102 -9.72 -12.93 -12.54
N LEU A 103 -10.01 -14.22 -12.66
CA LEU A 103 -9.79 -15.18 -11.58
C LEU A 103 -8.29 -15.37 -11.35
N GLY A 104 -7.91 -15.80 -10.17
CA GLY A 104 -6.53 -16.15 -9.85
C GLY A 104 -6.49 -17.08 -8.66
N GLY A 105 -5.31 -17.69 -8.49
CA GLY A 105 -5.12 -18.75 -7.51
C GLY A 105 -5.70 -20.09 -7.98
N GLU A 106 -5.11 -21.16 -7.50
CA GLU A 106 -5.55 -22.53 -7.69
C GLU A 106 -5.89 -23.15 -6.33
N VAL A 107 -7.09 -23.72 -6.21
CA VAL A 107 -7.50 -24.42 -4.99
C VAL A 107 -7.02 -25.84 -5.07
N ASN A 108 -5.95 -26.16 -4.38
CA ASN A 108 -5.47 -27.54 -4.26
C ASN A 108 -6.25 -28.26 -3.18
N LYS A 109 -6.94 -29.33 -3.57
CA LYS A 109 -7.79 -30.16 -2.67
C LYS A 109 -7.08 -31.41 -2.14
N ASN A 110 -5.82 -31.61 -2.49
CA ASN A 110 -5.06 -32.77 -2.05
C ASN A 110 -4.33 -32.47 -0.73
N PHE A 111 -4.98 -32.79 0.34
CA PHE A 111 -4.37 -32.93 1.66
C PHE A 111 -4.44 -34.42 2.04
#